data_9da21bc3af69b1d6a943a40f8fb3ecf2
#
_entry.id   9da21bc3af69b1d6a943a40f8fb3ecf2
#
_cell.length_a   1.000
_cell.length_b   1.000
_cell.length_c   1.000
_cell.angle_alpha   90.00
_cell.angle_beta   90.00
_cell.angle_gamma   90.00
#
_symmetry.space_group_name_H-M   'P 1'
#
loop_
_entity.id
_entity.type
_entity.pdbx_description
1 polymer ?
#
loop_
_entity_poly.entity_id
_entity_poly.type
_entity_poly.pdbx_seq_one_letter_code
_entity_poly.pdbx_strand_id
1 'polypeptide(L)'
;MKKLIHMIMSLFGVMMFNLQVFANTVQTTLLEGLSAEMKTFYDMTLIDEAQAALVHDQFGQKRPIPKNGGKTIEFRKFAALTKALTPLTEGVTPDGKGLTVSTITATVSQYGDYITQSDVLELTSLDNTILEATKLLGRQAGLTLDTIVRNVMQSGTNVTYCPKVAADGAETAVTSRSELDATSQLTVKVLQQVVAKLRAQNAPTINGKYVAIIHPYVAYDLMRDPEWIDAHKYAKPDNLYEGEIGEVAGIRFVQTSEAKIYDGGVFGTLVFGEGAYGVTEITGGGLQTIVKQKGSAGTADPLDQRSSVGWKATKTAELLIPQYLVRVESKSAVFSATAAAN
;
A
#
# COMPACT_ATOMS: atom_id res chain seq x y z
N MET A 1 -49.78 58.82 -14.43
CA MET A 1 -48.39 58.40 -14.76
C MET A 1 -47.83 57.41 -13.74
N LYS A 2 -47.86 57.63 -12.43
CA LYS A 2 -47.25 56.64 -11.45
C LYS A 2 -47.84 55.21 -11.51
N LYS A 3 -49.13 55.07 -11.72
CA LYS A 3 -49.79 53.73 -11.83
C LYS A 3 -49.41 52.97 -13.12
N LEU A 4 -49.15 53.67 -14.23
CA LEU A 4 -48.73 53.09 -15.47
C LEU A 4 -47.30 52.56 -15.40
N ILE A 5 -46.40 53.30 -14.72
CA ILE A 5 -45.00 52.88 -14.50
C ILE A 5 -44.93 51.66 -13.58
N HIS A 6 -45.77 51.57 -12.52
CA HIS A 6 -45.84 50.39 -11.66
C HIS A 6 -46.33 49.15 -12.40
N MET A 7 -47.30 49.30 -13.31
CA MET A 7 -47.84 48.22 -14.12
C MET A 7 -46.81 47.72 -15.17
N ILE A 8 -46.03 48.64 -15.76
CA ILE A 8 -44.94 48.31 -16.68
C ILE A 8 -43.80 47.63 -15.96
N MET A 9 -43.40 48.10 -14.76
CA MET A 9 -42.35 47.42 -13.95
C MET A 9 -42.80 46.06 -13.44
N SER A 10 -44.08 45.86 -13.08
CA SER A 10 -44.63 44.56 -12.73
C SER A 10 -44.66 43.59 -13.92
N LEU A 11 -44.97 44.07 -15.14
CA LEU A 11 -44.97 43.27 -16.35
C LEU A 11 -43.52 42.86 -16.74
N PHE A 12 -42.54 43.76 -16.57
CA PHE A 12 -41.14 43.44 -16.80
C PHE A 12 -40.58 42.46 -15.76
N GLY A 13 -40.97 42.58 -14.49
CA GLY A 13 -40.61 41.63 -13.44
C GLY A 13 -41.13 40.21 -13.72
N VAL A 14 -42.38 40.11 -14.17
CA VAL A 14 -42.98 38.81 -14.55
C VAL A 14 -42.38 38.27 -15.83
N MET A 15 -41.96 39.12 -16.78
CA MET A 15 -41.26 38.66 -17.99
C MET A 15 -39.87 38.16 -17.72
N MET A 16 -39.15 38.78 -16.76
CA MET A 16 -37.81 38.28 -16.39
C MET A 16 -37.88 36.96 -15.62
N PHE A 17 -38.93 36.70 -14.83
CA PHE A 17 -39.15 35.41 -14.17
C PHE A 17 -39.48 34.27 -15.14
N ASN A 18 -40.17 34.57 -16.24
CA ASN A 18 -40.53 33.54 -17.23
C ASN A 18 -39.38 33.19 -18.20
N LEU A 19 -38.31 34.01 -18.33
CA LEU A 19 -37.14 33.66 -19.13
C LEU A 19 -36.29 32.56 -18.47
N GLN A 20 -36.40 32.36 -17.17
CA GLN A 20 -35.69 31.26 -16.46
C GLN A 20 -36.39 29.90 -16.54
N VAL A 21 -37.69 29.87 -16.91
CA VAL A 21 -38.48 28.62 -16.98
C VAL A 21 -38.27 27.90 -18.32
N PHE A 22 -37.67 28.55 -19.32
CA PHE A 22 -37.33 27.93 -20.61
C PHE A 22 -35.87 27.46 -20.76
N ALA A 23 -35.05 27.55 -19.69
CA ALA A 23 -33.88 26.73 -19.60
C ALA A 23 -34.32 25.29 -19.32
N ASN A 24 -34.86 24.63 -20.32
CA ASN A 24 -35.00 23.19 -20.33
C ASN A 24 -33.59 22.64 -20.21
N THR A 25 -33.17 22.29 -19.00
CA THR A 25 -32.07 21.38 -18.78
C THR A 25 -32.55 20.05 -19.37
N VAL A 26 -32.35 19.92 -20.68
CA VAL A 26 -32.39 18.59 -21.30
C VAL A 26 -31.31 17.83 -20.61
N GLN A 27 -31.68 16.93 -19.71
CA GLN A 27 -30.77 15.92 -19.20
C GLN A 27 -30.40 15.03 -20.39
N THR A 28 -29.38 15.46 -21.11
CA THR A 28 -28.70 14.61 -22.08
C THR A 28 -27.61 13.89 -21.32
N THR A 29 -27.36 12.65 -21.64
CA THR A 29 -26.21 11.85 -21.19
C THR A 29 -24.86 12.56 -21.42
N LEU A 30 -24.88 13.73 -22.06
CA LEU A 30 -23.75 14.58 -22.41
C LEU A 30 -23.49 15.75 -21.43
N LEU A 31 -24.43 16.12 -20.54
CA LEU A 31 -24.31 17.37 -19.77
C LEU A 31 -23.86 17.22 -18.32
N GLU A 32 -23.95 16.03 -17.71
CA GLU A 32 -23.46 15.78 -16.35
C GLU A 32 -22.69 14.46 -16.21
N GLY A 33 -21.69 14.25 -17.04
CA GLY A 33 -20.80 13.11 -16.86
C GLY A 33 -21.47 11.76 -17.20
N LEU A 34 -20.67 10.71 -17.20
CA LEU A 34 -21.11 9.33 -17.39
C LEU A 34 -22.39 9.01 -16.59
N SER A 35 -23.29 8.21 -17.16
CA SER A 35 -24.39 7.65 -16.40
C SER A 35 -23.85 6.97 -15.14
N ALA A 36 -24.62 6.97 -14.06
CA ALA A 36 -24.18 6.37 -12.80
C ALA A 36 -23.70 4.92 -12.98
N GLU A 37 -24.30 4.18 -13.90
CA GLU A 37 -23.93 2.80 -14.24
C GLU A 37 -22.56 2.71 -14.93
N MET A 38 -22.27 3.56 -15.90
CA MET A 38 -20.96 3.59 -16.56
C MET A 38 -19.86 4.00 -15.59
N LYS A 39 -20.12 4.99 -14.75
CA LYS A 39 -19.18 5.42 -13.71
C LYS A 39 -18.89 4.28 -12.73
N THR A 40 -19.92 3.56 -12.28
CA THR A 40 -19.77 2.39 -11.42
C THR A 40 -18.94 1.29 -12.09
N PHE A 41 -19.14 1.05 -13.39
CA PHE A 41 -18.37 0.07 -14.15
C PHE A 41 -16.86 0.41 -14.20
N TYR A 42 -16.52 1.66 -14.50
CA TYR A 42 -15.11 2.09 -14.51
C TYR A 42 -14.52 2.07 -13.10
N ASP A 43 -15.25 2.49 -12.08
CA ASP A 43 -14.82 2.42 -10.69
C ASP A 43 -14.51 0.97 -10.27
N MET A 44 -15.40 0.02 -10.57
CA MET A 44 -15.17 -1.40 -10.26
C MET A 44 -13.94 -1.94 -10.98
N THR A 45 -13.81 -1.70 -12.28
CA THR A 45 -12.67 -2.18 -13.07
C THR A 45 -11.34 -1.62 -12.55
N LEU A 46 -11.29 -0.34 -12.19
CA LEU A 46 -10.07 0.28 -11.65
C LEU A 46 -9.74 -0.27 -10.26
N ILE A 47 -10.73 -0.44 -9.39
CA ILE A 47 -10.53 -0.95 -8.03
C ILE A 47 -10.07 -2.40 -8.05
N ASP A 48 -10.66 -3.26 -8.89
CA ASP A 48 -10.29 -4.67 -9.01
C ASP A 48 -8.83 -4.83 -9.47
N GLU A 49 -8.41 -4.07 -10.48
CA GLU A 49 -7.01 -4.08 -10.94
C GLU A 49 -6.04 -3.54 -9.88
N ALA A 50 -6.46 -2.53 -9.11
CA ALA A 50 -5.63 -1.98 -8.05
C ALA A 50 -5.49 -2.94 -6.88
N GLN A 51 -6.54 -3.63 -6.47
CA GLN A 51 -6.51 -4.57 -5.34
C GLN A 51 -5.55 -5.74 -5.58
N ALA A 52 -5.46 -6.23 -6.80
CA ALA A 52 -4.55 -7.31 -7.18
C ALA A 52 -3.07 -6.97 -6.94
N ALA A 53 -2.70 -5.69 -6.94
CA ALA A 53 -1.33 -5.23 -6.74
C ALA A 53 -0.99 -4.90 -5.28
N LEU A 54 -1.99 -4.77 -4.38
CA LEU A 54 -1.79 -4.38 -2.98
C LEU A 54 -1.38 -5.58 -2.12
N VAL A 55 -0.10 -5.70 -1.81
CA VAL A 55 0.46 -6.76 -0.95
C VAL A 55 0.88 -6.21 0.42
N HIS A 56 1.64 -5.12 0.45
CA HIS A 56 2.17 -4.55 1.69
C HIS A 56 1.09 -3.87 2.57
N ASP A 57 -0.04 -3.50 1.99
CA ASP A 57 -1.16 -2.87 2.70
C ASP A 57 -2.02 -3.85 3.52
N GLN A 58 -1.95 -5.15 3.22
CA GLN A 58 -2.89 -6.16 3.76
C GLN A 58 -2.75 -6.37 5.26
N PHE A 59 -1.54 -6.28 5.80
CA PHE A 59 -1.20 -6.69 7.17
C PHE A 59 -1.01 -5.50 8.13
N GLY A 60 -1.07 -4.28 7.63
CA GLY A 60 -0.93 -3.07 8.43
C GLY A 60 -2.14 -2.80 9.33
N GLN A 61 -1.91 -2.16 10.48
CA GLN A 61 -2.99 -1.67 11.33
C GLN A 61 -3.70 -0.50 10.62
N LYS A 62 -4.93 -0.74 10.14
CA LYS A 62 -5.72 0.28 9.43
C LYS A 62 -6.40 1.23 10.42
N ARG A 63 -6.14 2.53 10.31
CA ARG A 63 -6.79 3.60 11.07
C ARG A 63 -7.14 4.77 10.15
N PRO A 64 -8.38 4.85 9.64
CA PRO A 64 -8.80 5.96 8.80
C PRO A 64 -8.95 7.25 9.62
N ILE A 65 -8.57 8.39 9.02
CA ILE A 65 -8.86 9.72 9.57
C ILE A 65 -10.31 10.06 9.24
N PRO A 66 -11.14 10.49 10.19
CA PRO A 66 -12.51 10.89 9.89
C PRO A 66 -12.55 12.10 8.94
N LYS A 67 -13.60 12.20 8.15
CA LYS A 67 -13.83 13.35 7.26
C LYS A 67 -13.81 14.63 8.09
N ASN A 68 -13.08 15.63 7.62
CA ASN A 68 -12.82 16.91 8.34
C ASN A 68 -11.94 16.78 9.59
N GLY A 69 -11.28 15.67 9.83
CA GLY A 69 -10.38 15.43 10.96
C GLY A 69 -8.93 15.93 10.78
N GLY A 70 -8.65 16.72 9.73
CA GLY A 70 -7.31 17.19 9.41
C GLY A 70 -6.51 16.23 8.53
N LYS A 71 -5.21 16.49 8.37
CA LYS A 71 -4.28 15.70 7.55
C LYS A 71 -3.37 14.79 8.35
N THR A 72 -3.40 14.90 9.68
CA THR A 72 -2.49 14.18 10.58
C THR A 72 -3.26 13.28 11.51
N ILE A 73 -2.73 12.10 11.76
CA ILE A 73 -3.20 11.17 12.77
C ILE A 73 -2.07 10.88 13.76
N GLU A 74 -2.41 10.71 15.01
CA GLU A 74 -1.48 10.30 16.06
C GLU A 74 -1.76 8.84 16.45
N PHE A 75 -0.76 8.01 16.33
CA PHE A 75 -0.75 6.67 16.91
C PHE A 75 -0.12 6.76 18.30
N ARG A 76 -0.86 6.33 19.33
CA ARG A 76 -0.39 6.32 20.71
C ARG A 76 0.13 4.94 21.07
N LYS A 77 1.34 4.91 21.62
CA LYS A 77 1.97 3.71 22.15
C LYS A 77 2.21 3.88 23.64
N PHE A 78 1.75 2.94 24.42
CA PHE A 78 2.03 2.86 25.85
C PHE A 78 3.31 2.04 26.07
N ALA A 79 4.22 2.57 26.86
CA ALA A 79 5.40 1.82 27.25
C ALA A 79 5.01 0.69 28.21
N ALA A 80 5.66 -0.48 28.05
CA ALA A 80 5.46 -1.59 28.97
C ALA A 80 5.94 -1.20 30.38
N LEU A 81 5.16 -1.53 31.40
CA LEU A 81 5.54 -1.32 32.78
C LEU A 81 6.68 -2.29 33.15
N THR A 82 7.60 -1.80 33.99
CA THR A 82 8.64 -2.64 34.59
C THR A 82 8.03 -3.68 35.52
N LYS A 83 8.61 -4.88 35.54
CA LYS A 83 8.16 -5.95 36.43
C LYS A 83 8.14 -5.47 37.89
N ALA A 84 7.08 -5.77 38.63
CA ALA A 84 6.97 -5.47 40.07
C ALA A 84 7.55 -6.68 40.86
N LEU A 85 8.88 -6.70 41.03
CA LEU A 85 9.59 -7.81 41.68
C LEU A 85 9.80 -7.58 43.19
N THR A 86 9.50 -6.39 43.69
CA THR A 86 9.64 -6.08 45.12
C THR A 86 8.41 -6.59 45.86
N PRO A 87 8.56 -7.49 46.89
CA PRO A 87 7.45 -7.91 47.71
C PRO A 87 6.80 -6.71 48.43
N LEU A 88 5.50 -6.76 48.61
CA LEU A 88 4.76 -5.73 49.35
C LEU A 88 5.08 -5.87 50.86
N THR A 89 5.24 -4.73 51.53
CA THR A 89 5.34 -4.67 52.99
C THR A 89 3.95 -4.55 53.56
N GLU A 90 3.64 -5.39 54.54
CA GLU A 90 2.32 -5.41 55.20
C GLU A 90 2.01 -4.02 55.84
N GLY A 91 0.83 -3.52 55.55
CA GLY A 91 0.38 -2.25 56.06
C GLY A 91 0.96 -0.98 55.37
N VAL A 92 1.81 -1.12 54.36
CA VAL A 92 2.41 -0.02 53.57
C VAL A 92 1.87 0.00 52.19
N THR A 93 1.24 1.11 51.75
CA THR A 93 0.81 1.27 50.36
C THR A 93 2.02 1.62 49.50
N PRO A 94 2.32 0.85 48.46
CA PRO A 94 3.43 1.16 47.52
C PRO A 94 3.12 2.38 46.65
N ASP A 95 4.16 3.05 46.20
CA ASP A 95 4.03 4.15 45.22
C ASP A 95 3.49 3.63 43.89
N GLY A 96 2.53 4.34 43.34
CA GLY A 96 1.95 4.06 42.01
C GLY A 96 2.93 4.39 40.90
N LYS A 97 2.89 3.64 39.80
CA LYS A 97 3.66 3.91 38.58
C LYS A 97 2.81 4.69 37.57
N GLY A 98 3.37 5.72 36.98
CA GLY A 98 2.75 6.48 35.90
C GLY A 98 2.81 5.73 34.56
N LEU A 99 1.84 5.96 33.69
CA LEU A 99 1.85 5.47 32.29
C LEU A 99 2.66 6.42 31.42
N THR A 100 3.65 5.91 30.72
CA THR A 100 4.40 6.66 29.71
C THR A 100 3.78 6.42 28.35
N VAL A 101 3.38 7.48 27.67
CA VAL A 101 2.78 7.46 26.34
C VAL A 101 3.75 8.12 25.35
N SER A 102 4.04 7.43 24.26
CA SER A 102 4.70 8.02 23.10
C SER A 102 3.71 8.12 21.94
N THR A 103 3.81 9.21 21.18
CA THR A 103 2.98 9.45 20.00
C THR A 103 3.82 9.38 18.74
N ILE A 104 3.27 8.76 17.70
CA ILE A 104 3.82 8.75 16.36
C ILE A 104 2.81 9.44 15.47
N THR A 105 3.22 10.52 14.80
CA THR A 105 2.36 11.30 13.92
C THR A 105 2.56 10.87 12.48
N ALA A 106 1.47 10.55 11.78
CA ALA A 106 1.45 10.28 10.36
C ALA A 106 0.70 11.38 9.61
N THR A 107 1.28 11.92 8.55
CA THR A 107 0.67 12.93 7.70
C THR A 107 0.27 12.33 6.37
N VAL A 108 -1.02 12.42 6.03
CA VAL A 108 -1.56 11.86 4.80
C VAL A 108 -1.26 12.78 3.61
N SER A 109 -0.76 12.17 2.52
CA SER A 109 -0.56 12.83 1.23
C SER A 109 -1.56 12.32 0.21
N GLN A 110 -1.86 13.15 -0.80
CA GLN A 110 -2.72 12.79 -1.91
C GLN A 110 -1.86 12.43 -3.11
N TYR A 111 -2.19 11.30 -3.74
CA TYR A 111 -1.55 10.78 -4.95
C TYR A 111 -2.59 10.64 -6.04
N GLY A 112 -2.16 10.73 -7.29
CA GLY A 112 -3.04 10.56 -8.44
C GLY A 112 -2.31 10.76 -9.75
N ASP A 113 -2.89 10.20 -10.80
CA ASP A 113 -2.42 10.35 -12.17
C ASP A 113 -3.58 10.28 -13.14
N TYR A 114 -3.40 10.73 -14.38
CA TYR A 114 -4.45 10.73 -15.38
C TYR A 114 -3.89 10.61 -16.81
N ILE A 115 -4.70 10.04 -17.70
CA ILE A 115 -4.43 9.94 -19.12
C ILE A 115 -5.45 10.80 -19.87
N THR A 116 -4.97 11.58 -20.83
CA THR A 116 -5.80 12.38 -21.75
C THR A 116 -5.85 11.71 -23.12
N GLN A 117 -7.02 11.72 -23.74
CA GLN A 117 -7.22 11.20 -25.09
C GLN A 117 -7.88 12.26 -25.97
N SER A 118 -7.52 12.29 -27.27
CA SER A 118 -8.17 13.14 -28.25
C SER A 118 -9.39 12.46 -28.86
N ASP A 119 -10.32 13.25 -29.33
CA ASP A 119 -11.53 12.80 -30.04
C ASP A 119 -11.20 12.01 -31.31
N VAL A 120 -10.17 12.43 -32.05
CA VAL A 120 -9.70 11.74 -33.26
C VAL A 120 -9.17 10.35 -32.94
N LEU A 121 -8.44 10.20 -31.83
CA LEU A 121 -7.94 8.89 -31.38
C LEU A 121 -9.12 7.96 -31.05
N GLU A 122 -10.13 8.45 -30.36
CA GLU A 122 -11.32 7.67 -30.00
C GLU A 122 -12.14 7.24 -31.24
N LEU A 123 -12.20 8.11 -32.28
CA LEU A 123 -12.88 7.82 -33.54
C LEU A 123 -12.11 6.87 -34.46
N THR A 124 -10.78 6.85 -34.37
CA THR A 124 -9.91 6.06 -35.27
C THR A 124 -9.42 4.77 -34.64
N SER A 125 -9.49 4.65 -33.33
CA SER A 125 -9.05 3.46 -32.62
C SER A 125 -10.02 2.29 -32.85
N LEU A 126 -9.46 1.09 -33.11
CA LEU A 126 -10.22 -0.15 -33.19
C LEU A 126 -10.66 -0.66 -31.81
N ASP A 127 -9.88 -0.34 -30.78
CA ASP A 127 -10.11 -0.80 -29.39
C ASP A 127 -10.71 0.31 -28.55
N ASN A 128 -11.42 -0.08 -27.48
CA ASN A 128 -11.92 0.86 -26.48
C ASN A 128 -10.76 1.36 -25.61
N THR A 129 -10.07 2.41 -26.09
CA THR A 129 -8.89 2.99 -25.46
C THR A 129 -9.14 3.52 -24.05
N ILE A 130 -10.36 3.98 -23.75
CA ILE A 130 -10.77 4.46 -22.40
C ILE A 130 -10.77 3.29 -21.40
N LEU A 131 -11.29 2.13 -21.79
CA LEU A 131 -11.34 0.96 -20.93
C LEU A 131 -9.93 0.43 -20.63
N GLU A 132 -9.08 0.33 -21.65
CA GLU A 132 -7.69 -0.10 -21.46
C GLU A 132 -6.89 0.90 -20.63
N ALA A 133 -7.09 2.20 -20.84
CA ALA A 133 -6.50 3.25 -19.99
C ALA A 133 -6.94 3.11 -18.52
N THR A 134 -8.21 2.77 -18.28
CA THR A 134 -8.73 2.56 -16.92
C THR A 134 -8.06 1.37 -16.22
N LYS A 135 -7.84 0.26 -16.93
CA LYS A 135 -7.12 -0.92 -16.38
C LYS A 135 -5.67 -0.59 -16.05
N LEU A 136 -4.97 0.09 -16.97
CA LEU A 136 -3.57 0.48 -16.76
C LEU A 136 -3.42 1.44 -15.58
N LEU A 137 -4.32 2.43 -15.47
CA LEU A 137 -4.36 3.36 -14.34
C LEU A 137 -4.71 2.65 -13.02
N GLY A 138 -5.59 1.65 -13.05
CA GLY A 138 -5.90 0.82 -11.88
C GLY A 138 -4.67 0.09 -11.36
N ARG A 139 -3.95 -0.60 -12.25
CA ARG A 139 -2.70 -1.28 -11.89
C ARG A 139 -1.65 -0.30 -11.39
N GLN A 140 -1.46 0.85 -12.04
CA GLN A 140 -0.56 1.91 -11.59
C GLN A 140 -0.93 2.42 -10.19
N ALA A 141 -2.22 2.66 -9.93
CA ALA A 141 -2.71 3.10 -8.63
C ALA A 141 -2.35 2.09 -7.52
N GLY A 142 -2.62 0.80 -7.76
CA GLY A 142 -2.28 -0.27 -6.82
C GLY A 142 -0.78 -0.34 -6.53
N LEU A 143 0.06 -0.36 -7.57
CA LEU A 143 1.52 -0.37 -7.44
C LEU A 143 2.04 0.86 -6.71
N THR A 144 1.50 2.05 -7.00
CA THR A 144 1.91 3.29 -6.33
C THR A 144 1.58 3.26 -4.84
N LEU A 145 0.36 2.87 -4.48
CA LEU A 145 -0.08 2.81 -3.09
C LEU A 145 0.68 1.73 -2.31
N ASP A 146 0.95 0.59 -2.92
CA ASP A 146 1.75 -0.49 -2.33
C ASP A 146 3.22 -0.06 -2.11
N THR A 147 3.81 0.62 -3.09
CA THR A 147 5.17 1.16 -3.02
C THR A 147 5.35 2.17 -1.87
N ILE A 148 4.35 3.02 -1.62
CA ILE A 148 4.38 3.98 -0.50
C ILE A 148 4.49 3.23 0.83
N VAL A 149 3.65 2.22 1.05
CA VAL A 149 3.68 1.39 2.27
C VAL A 149 4.99 0.61 2.36
N ARG A 150 5.43 -0.03 1.26
CA ARG A 150 6.70 -0.76 1.17
C ARG A 150 7.90 0.09 1.60
N ASN A 151 7.99 1.32 1.06
CA ASN A 151 9.13 2.18 1.34
C ASN A 151 9.19 2.59 2.81
N VAL A 152 8.05 2.81 3.46
CA VAL A 152 7.99 3.06 4.90
C VAL A 152 8.42 1.82 5.69
N MET A 153 7.94 0.64 5.34
CA MET A 153 8.36 -0.62 5.99
C MET A 153 9.87 -0.86 5.83
N GLN A 154 10.43 -0.53 4.66
CA GLN A 154 11.87 -0.67 4.37
C GLN A 154 12.74 0.40 5.06
N SER A 155 12.17 1.47 5.60
CA SER A 155 12.93 2.49 6.35
C SER A 155 13.33 2.05 7.75
N GLY A 156 12.79 0.91 8.24
CA GLY A 156 13.08 0.38 9.58
C GLY A 156 14.58 0.14 9.82
N THR A 157 15.02 0.41 11.03
CA THR A 157 16.44 0.26 11.45
C THR A 157 16.81 -1.14 11.92
N ASN A 158 15.82 -2.01 12.15
CA ASN A 158 16.03 -3.37 12.58
C ASN A 158 16.38 -4.26 11.39
N VAL A 159 17.66 -4.34 11.05
CA VAL A 159 18.16 -5.05 9.87
C VAL A 159 18.92 -6.31 10.30
N THR A 160 18.80 -7.35 9.51
CA THR A 160 19.60 -8.57 9.60
C THR A 160 20.18 -8.85 8.21
N TYR A 161 21.50 -8.98 8.14
CA TYR A 161 22.18 -9.33 6.89
C TYR A 161 22.39 -10.83 6.82
N CYS A 162 22.19 -11.43 5.66
CA CYS A 162 22.52 -12.83 5.45
C CYS A 162 24.03 -13.02 5.48
N PRO A 163 24.55 -14.04 6.19
CA PRO A 163 25.98 -14.32 6.25
C PRO A 163 26.51 -14.76 4.86
N LYS A 164 27.79 -14.57 4.64
CA LYS A 164 28.47 -15.21 3.51
C LYS A 164 28.72 -16.67 3.83
N VAL A 165 28.47 -17.54 2.90
CA VAL A 165 28.72 -18.96 3.04
C VAL A 165 29.86 -19.36 2.11
N ALA A 166 30.98 -19.79 2.68
CA ALA A 166 32.13 -20.27 1.93
C ALA A 166 31.86 -21.69 1.36
N ALA A 167 32.68 -22.13 0.42
CA ALA A 167 32.50 -23.44 -0.22
C ALA A 167 32.67 -24.63 0.76
N ASP A 168 33.34 -24.43 1.89
CA ASP A 168 33.45 -25.39 2.99
C ASP A 168 32.28 -25.35 3.99
N GLY A 169 31.31 -24.51 3.75
CA GLY A 169 30.15 -24.30 4.63
C GLY A 169 30.39 -23.34 5.79
N ALA A 170 31.58 -22.73 5.88
CA ALA A 170 31.88 -21.75 6.93
C ALA A 170 31.09 -20.46 6.70
N GLU A 171 30.42 -19.97 7.75
CA GLU A 171 29.63 -18.73 7.69
C GLU A 171 30.44 -17.55 8.22
N THR A 172 30.50 -16.48 7.45
CA THR A 172 31.08 -15.20 7.88
C THR A 172 29.95 -14.17 8.04
N ALA A 173 29.89 -13.59 9.25
CA ALA A 173 28.88 -12.56 9.53
C ALA A 173 29.13 -11.31 8.67
N VAL A 174 28.03 -10.72 8.18
CA VAL A 174 28.00 -9.49 7.39
C VAL A 174 27.36 -8.41 8.24
N THR A 175 27.94 -7.21 8.25
CA THR A 175 27.49 -6.08 9.07
C THR A 175 26.94 -4.93 8.25
N SER A 176 27.20 -4.92 6.96
CA SER A 176 26.75 -3.86 6.04
C SER A 176 26.24 -4.41 4.70
N ARG A 177 25.36 -3.66 4.04
CA ARG A 177 24.85 -4.03 2.71
C ARG A 177 25.92 -4.16 1.64
N SER A 178 26.97 -3.34 1.72
CA SER A 178 28.08 -3.34 0.75
C SER A 178 28.94 -4.61 0.81
N GLU A 179 28.89 -5.34 1.91
CA GLU A 179 29.63 -6.59 2.09
C GLU A 179 28.89 -7.81 1.53
N LEU A 180 27.61 -7.69 1.25
CA LEU A 180 26.82 -8.80 0.70
C LEU A 180 27.35 -9.22 -0.68
N ASP A 181 27.48 -10.51 -0.90
CA ASP A 181 27.87 -11.11 -2.19
C ASP A 181 26.90 -12.23 -2.63
N ALA A 182 27.18 -12.88 -3.75
CA ALA A 182 26.32 -13.93 -4.31
C ALA A 182 26.15 -15.15 -3.38
N THR A 183 26.99 -15.31 -2.36
CA THR A 183 26.90 -16.41 -1.38
C THR A 183 26.01 -16.04 -0.18
N SER A 184 25.66 -14.75 -0.03
CA SER A 184 24.83 -14.24 1.06
C SER A 184 23.33 -14.46 0.76
N GLN A 185 22.93 -15.72 0.61
CA GLN A 185 21.56 -16.10 0.27
C GLN A 185 20.68 -16.16 1.52
N LEU A 186 19.36 -16.03 1.32
CA LEU A 186 18.38 -16.27 2.38
C LEU A 186 18.24 -17.77 2.62
N THR A 187 18.48 -18.22 3.85
CA THR A 187 18.37 -19.63 4.26
C THR A 187 17.35 -19.80 5.38
N VAL A 188 16.86 -21.01 5.58
CA VAL A 188 15.95 -21.37 6.69
C VAL A 188 16.57 -21.03 8.05
N LYS A 189 17.87 -21.25 8.20
CA LYS A 189 18.63 -20.91 9.42
C LYS A 189 18.53 -19.42 9.76
N VAL A 190 18.71 -18.53 8.79
CA VAL A 190 18.57 -17.07 8.98
C VAL A 190 17.13 -16.71 9.39
N LEU A 191 16.12 -17.34 8.77
CA LEU A 191 14.73 -17.13 9.14
C LEU A 191 14.43 -17.57 10.57
N GLN A 192 14.98 -18.70 11.02
CA GLN A 192 14.86 -19.15 12.41
C GLN A 192 15.49 -18.14 13.38
N GLN A 193 16.64 -17.55 13.04
CA GLN A 193 17.27 -16.49 13.84
C GLN A 193 16.40 -15.24 13.92
N VAL A 194 15.77 -14.83 12.80
CA VAL A 194 14.84 -13.70 12.75
C VAL A 194 13.61 -13.95 13.62
N VAL A 195 13.03 -15.16 13.56
CA VAL A 195 11.91 -15.53 14.41
C VAL A 195 12.29 -15.53 15.88
N ALA A 196 13.48 -16.04 16.22
CA ALA A 196 13.98 -16.00 17.61
C ALA A 196 14.14 -14.54 18.08
N LYS A 197 14.63 -13.65 17.23
CA LYS A 197 14.78 -12.21 17.51
C LYS A 197 13.40 -11.55 17.74
N LEU A 198 12.39 -11.82 16.90
CA LEU A 198 11.03 -11.30 17.06
C LEU A 198 10.38 -11.83 18.36
N ARG A 199 10.53 -13.11 18.68
CA ARG A 199 10.01 -13.71 19.92
C ARG A 199 10.68 -13.14 21.16
N ALA A 200 12.00 -12.91 21.12
CA ALA A 200 12.72 -12.28 22.21
C ALA A 200 12.24 -10.84 22.48
N GLN A 201 11.74 -10.15 21.46
CA GLN A 201 11.14 -8.82 21.55
C GLN A 201 9.64 -8.86 21.92
N ASN A 202 9.07 -10.04 22.17
CA ASN A 202 7.66 -10.26 22.43
C ASN A 202 6.74 -9.73 21.32
N ALA A 203 7.17 -9.81 20.06
CA ALA A 203 6.35 -9.43 18.91
C ALA A 203 5.14 -10.37 18.79
N PRO A 204 3.90 -9.87 18.78
CA PRO A 204 2.72 -10.70 18.58
C PRO A 204 2.67 -11.23 17.15
N THR A 205 2.06 -12.39 16.98
CA THR A 205 1.92 -13.05 15.68
C THR A 205 0.59 -12.68 15.03
N ILE A 206 0.54 -12.67 13.70
CA ILE A 206 -0.67 -12.49 12.91
C ILE A 206 -1.26 -13.88 12.63
N ASN A 207 -2.44 -14.18 13.19
CA ASN A 207 -3.07 -15.51 13.08
C ASN A 207 -2.16 -16.69 13.50
N GLY A 208 -1.37 -16.50 14.55
CA GLY A 208 -0.46 -17.50 15.09
C GLY A 208 0.89 -17.64 14.38
N LYS A 209 1.16 -16.84 13.35
CA LYS A 209 2.39 -16.87 12.54
C LYS A 209 2.93 -15.47 12.28
N TYR A 210 4.24 -15.37 12.02
CA TYR A 210 4.80 -14.14 11.44
C TYR A 210 4.55 -14.12 9.94
N VAL A 211 4.56 -12.93 9.34
CA VAL A 211 4.39 -12.77 7.90
C VAL A 211 5.71 -12.30 7.30
N ALA A 212 6.11 -12.92 6.19
CA ALA A 212 7.26 -12.49 5.40
C ALA A 212 6.81 -12.08 3.99
N ILE A 213 7.20 -10.89 3.56
CA ILE A 213 7.04 -10.44 2.18
C ILE A 213 8.37 -10.59 1.47
N ILE A 214 8.39 -11.40 0.41
CA ILE A 214 9.59 -11.86 -0.26
C ILE A 214 9.51 -11.65 -1.78
N HIS A 215 10.66 -11.35 -2.40
CA HIS A 215 10.76 -11.29 -3.86
C HIS A 215 10.81 -12.71 -4.46
N PRO A 216 10.21 -12.98 -5.64
CA PRO A 216 10.22 -14.30 -6.26
C PRO A 216 11.63 -14.88 -6.49
N TYR A 217 12.63 -14.04 -6.75
CA TYR A 217 14.02 -14.49 -6.93
C TYR A 217 14.63 -15.04 -5.63
N VAL A 218 14.35 -14.38 -4.50
CA VAL A 218 14.81 -14.86 -3.18
C VAL A 218 14.01 -16.09 -2.75
N ALA A 219 12.74 -16.15 -3.13
CA ALA A 219 11.90 -17.31 -2.93
C ALA A 219 12.45 -18.55 -3.64
N TYR A 220 12.93 -18.40 -4.87
CA TYR A 220 13.60 -19.45 -5.61
C TYR A 220 14.84 -19.98 -4.88
N ASP A 221 15.69 -19.10 -4.36
CA ASP A 221 16.88 -19.51 -3.60
C ASP A 221 16.51 -20.24 -2.31
N LEU A 222 15.48 -19.75 -1.58
CA LEU A 222 14.98 -20.38 -0.35
C LEU A 222 14.42 -21.79 -0.61
N MET A 223 13.67 -21.98 -1.70
CA MET A 223 13.13 -23.29 -2.06
C MET A 223 14.19 -24.33 -2.44
N ARG A 224 15.42 -23.88 -2.73
CA ARG A 224 16.57 -24.76 -3.00
C ARG A 224 17.42 -25.07 -1.76
N ASP A 225 17.12 -24.43 -0.64
CA ASP A 225 17.78 -24.73 0.63
C ASP A 225 17.50 -26.18 1.06
N PRO A 226 18.52 -27.00 1.37
CA PRO A 226 18.33 -28.36 1.84
C PRO A 226 17.40 -28.48 3.05
N GLU A 227 17.49 -27.56 4.01
CA GLU A 227 16.62 -27.56 5.19
C GLU A 227 15.16 -27.31 4.83
N TRP A 228 14.92 -26.44 3.82
CA TRP A 228 13.57 -26.20 3.31
C TRP A 228 13.00 -27.45 2.64
N ILE A 229 13.80 -28.10 1.76
CA ILE A 229 13.41 -29.30 1.03
C ILE A 229 13.08 -30.43 2.03
N ASP A 230 13.90 -30.61 3.06
CA ASP A 230 13.69 -31.67 4.05
C ASP A 230 12.44 -31.41 4.91
N ALA A 231 12.19 -30.16 5.29
CA ALA A 231 10.97 -29.80 6.02
C ALA A 231 9.67 -30.09 5.21
N HIS A 232 9.70 -29.86 3.89
CA HIS A 232 8.52 -30.03 3.04
C HIS A 232 8.31 -31.45 2.54
N LYS A 233 9.33 -32.30 2.48
CA LYS A 233 9.20 -33.72 2.12
C LYS A 233 8.19 -34.48 3.00
N TYR A 234 8.09 -34.09 4.27
CA TYR A 234 7.25 -34.77 5.26
C TYR A 234 5.90 -34.08 5.50
N ALA A 235 5.79 -32.77 5.20
CA ALA A 235 4.61 -31.99 5.55
C ALA A 235 3.51 -32.00 4.47
N LYS A 236 3.83 -31.70 3.23
CA LYS A 236 2.93 -31.69 2.06
C LYS A 236 3.73 -31.78 0.77
N PRO A 237 3.89 -32.97 0.17
CA PRO A 237 4.66 -33.14 -1.07
C PRO A 237 4.08 -32.37 -2.26
N ASP A 238 2.78 -32.08 -2.28
CA ASP A 238 2.12 -31.39 -3.38
C ASP A 238 2.57 -29.93 -3.54
N ASN A 239 2.85 -29.22 -2.45
CA ASN A 239 3.32 -27.83 -2.49
C ASN A 239 4.66 -27.68 -3.24
N LEU A 240 5.49 -28.70 -3.26
CA LEU A 240 6.76 -28.69 -3.95
C LEU A 240 6.60 -28.60 -5.48
N TYR A 241 5.52 -29.16 -6.00
CA TYR A 241 5.22 -29.18 -7.45
C TYR A 241 4.45 -27.93 -7.90
N GLU A 242 3.69 -27.30 -7.01
CA GLU A 242 2.90 -26.10 -7.31
C GLU A 242 3.69 -24.80 -7.18
N GLY A 243 4.93 -24.86 -6.62
CA GLY A 243 5.79 -23.67 -6.45
C GLY A 243 5.33 -22.71 -5.35
N GLU A 244 4.43 -23.15 -4.47
CA GLU A 244 4.09 -22.38 -3.26
C GLU A 244 5.24 -22.45 -2.24
N ILE A 245 5.65 -21.32 -1.70
CA ILE A 245 6.67 -21.27 -0.64
C ILE A 245 6.16 -21.92 0.64
N GLY A 246 4.84 -21.87 0.89
CA GLY A 246 4.22 -22.43 2.07
C GLY A 246 4.62 -21.70 3.35
N GLU A 247 4.94 -22.48 4.39
CA GLU A 247 5.24 -21.99 5.73
C GLU A 247 6.47 -22.69 6.29
N VAL A 248 7.44 -21.91 6.72
CA VAL A 248 8.67 -22.44 7.35
C VAL A 248 8.99 -21.65 8.62
N ALA A 249 9.47 -22.32 9.65
CA ALA A 249 9.90 -21.74 10.92
C ALA A 249 8.82 -20.88 11.63
N GLY A 250 7.53 -21.09 11.34
CA GLY A 250 6.43 -20.27 11.89
C GLY A 250 6.25 -18.93 11.14
N ILE A 251 6.76 -18.84 9.93
CA ILE A 251 6.60 -17.70 9.03
C ILE A 251 5.69 -18.12 7.87
N ARG A 252 4.71 -17.30 7.53
CA ARG A 252 3.91 -17.38 6.32
C ARG A 252 4.51 -16.46 5.27
N PHE A 253 4.76 -16.98 4.08
CA PHE A 253 5.37 -16.22 2.99
C PHE A 253 4.30 -15.66 2.05
N VAL A 254 4.51 -14.41 1.63
CA VAL A 254 3.75 -13.75 0.58
C VAL A 254 4.74 -13.23 -0.46
N GLN A 255 4.59 -13.69 -1.70
CA GLN A 255 5.44 -13.28 -2.80
C GLN A 255 4.91 -12.03 -3.49
N THR A 256 5.81 -11.12 -3.83
CA THR A 256 5.50 -9.99 -4.70
C THR A 256 6.73 -9.58 -5.51
N SER A 257 6.52 -9.26 -6.78
CA SER A 257 7.56 -8.67 -7.63
C SER A 257 7.95 -7.26 -7.17
N GLU A 258 7.07 -6.61 -6.40
CA GLU A 258 7.28 -5.28 -5.85
C GLU A 258 8.07 -5.26 -4.53
N ALA A 259 8.54 -6.42 -4.04
CA ALA A 259 9.45 -6.43 -2.89
C ALA A 259 10.72 -5.64 -3.23
N LYS A 260 11.22 -4.86 -2.25
CA LYS A 260 12.32 -3.90 -2.48
C LYS A 260 13.58 -4.57 -2.96
N ILE A 261 14.12 -4.06 -4.04
CA ILE A 261 15.46 -4.35 -4.56
C ILE A 261 16.29 -3.07 -4.41
N TYR A 262 17.43 -3.18 -3.71
CA TYR A 262 18.37 -2.10 -3.55
C TYR A 262 19.47 -2.15 -4.62
N ASP A 263 20.23 -1.07 -4.75
CA ASP A 263 21.38 -1.01 -5.63
C ASP A 263 22.33 -2.18 -5.39
N GLY A 264 22.88 -2.72 -6.48
CA GLY A 264 23.77 -3.89 -6.44
C GLY A 264 23.02 -5.22 -6.31
N GLY A 265 21.72 -5.27 -6.57
CA GLY A 265 20.91 -6.49 -6.58
C GLY A 265 20.72 -7.10 -5.19
N VAL A 266 20.63 -6.27 -4.15
CA VAL A 266 20.32 -6.70 -2.79
C VAL A 266 18.81 -6.66 -2.57
N PHE A 267 18.25 -7.76 -2.13
CA PHE A 267 16.83 -7.92 -1.85
C PHE A 267 16.51 -7.64 -0.39
N GLY A 268 15.45 -6.87 -0.16
CA GLY A 268 14.95 -6.54 1.18
C GLY A 268 13.71 -7.36 1.53
N THR A 269 13.88 -8.54 2.11
CA THR A 269 12.77 -9.34 2.63
C THR A 269 12.30 -8.76 3.97
N LEU A 270 10.99 -8.53 4.12
CA LEU A 270 10.37 -8.02 5.33
C LEU A 270 9.76 -9.15 6.13
N VAL A 271 10.13 -9.32 7.39
CA VAL A 271 9.53 -10.27 8.34
C VAL A 271 8.97 -9.50 9.51
N PHE A 272 7.68 -9.65 9.81
CA PHE A 272 7.03 -8.83 10.82
C PHE A 272 5.88 -9.56 11.54
N GLY A 273 5.54 -9.01 12.72
CA GLY A 273 4.39 -9.41 13.52
C GLY A 273 3.26 -8.37 13.49
N GLU A 274 2.23 -8.61 14.27
CA GLU A 274 1.09 -7.71 14.39
C GLU A 274 1.49 -6.36 15.00
N GLY A 275 0.91 -5.26 14.51
CA GLY A 275 1.16 -3.92 15.03
C GLY A 275 2.53 -3.34 14.70
N ALA A 276 3.30 -3.95 13.79
CA ALA A 276 4.59 -3.43 13.35
C ALA A 276 4.48 -2.07 12.66
N TYR A 277 3.47 -1.90 11.81
CA TYR A 277 3.22 -0.68 11.06
C TYR A 277 1.73 -0.35 10.98
N GLY A 278 1.41 0.91 10.77
CA GLY A 278 0.07 1.41 10.54
C GLY A 278 -0.11 1.98 9.14
N VAL A 279 -1.31 1.82 8.61
CA VAL A 279 -1.70 2.39 7.32
C VAL A 279 -2.91 3.27 7.54
N THR A 280 -2.86 4.46 6.96
CA THR A 280 -3.87 5.50 7.17
C THR A 280 -4.32 6.10 5.85
N GLU A 281 -5.61 6.33 5.75
CA GLU A 281 -6.27 7.06 4.67
C GLU A 281 -7.31 8.02 5.28
N ILE A 282 -7.77 9.00 4.52
CA ILE A 282 -8.87 9.87 4.94
C ILE A 282 -10.18 9.21 4.54
N THR A 283 -11.14 9.12 5.45
CA THR A 283 -12.48 8.58 5.15
C THR A 283 -13.14 9.35 4.01
N GLY A 284 -13.47 8.67 2.92
CA GLY A 284 -13.95 9.26 1.67
C GLY A 284 -12.84 9.79 0.76
N GLY A 285 -11.57 9.63 1.12
CA GLY A 285 -10.40 9.93 0.29
C GLY A 285 -9.64 8.69 -0.18
N GLY A 286 -10.25 7.51 -0.11
CA GLY A 286 -9.70 6.28 -0.69
C GLY A 286 -9.56 6.38 -2.21
N LEU A 287 -9.24 5.28 -2.87
CA LEU A 287 -9.08 5.24 -4.31
C LEU A 287 -10.38 5.68 -5.03
N GLN A 288 -10.28 6.73 -5.83
CA GLN A 288 -11.38 7.30 -6.61
C GLN A 288 -11.00 7.38 -8.08
N THR A 289 -11.88 6.91 -8.95
CA THR A 289 -11.77 7.07 -10.39
C THR A 289 -12.43 8.38 -10.80
N ILE A 290 -11.78 9.11 -11.70
CA ILE A 290 -12.28 10.38 -12.24
C ILE A 290 -12.29 10.26 -13.75
N VAL A 291 -13.49 10.23 -14.34
CA VAL A 291 -13.66 10.21 -15.79
C VAL A 291 -14.25 11.55 -16.21
N LYS A 292 -13.58 12.24 -17.11
CA LYS A 292 -14.02 13.49 -17.73
C LYS A 292 -14.27 13.23 -19.20
N GLN A 293 -15.52 13.31 -19.59
CA GLN A 293 -15.91 13.18 -21.00
C GLN A 293 -15.64 14.47 -21.77
N LYS A 294 -15.69 14.38 -23.10
CA LYS A 294 -15.71 15.55 -24.00
C LYS A 294 -16.80 16.53 -23.58
N GLY A 295 -16.53 17.80 -23.62
CA GLY A 295 -17.44 18.85 -23.18
C GLY A 295 -17.43 19.14 -21.68
N SER A 296 -16.77 18.34 -20.86
CA SER A 296 -16.71 18.56 -19.41
C SER A 296 -15.70 19.61 -18.97
N ALA A 297 -14.79 20.04 -19.86
CA ALA A 297 -13.70 20.97 -19.56
C ALA A 297 -14.11 22.46 -19.71
N GLY A 298 -15.29 22.77 -20.22
CA GLY A 298 -15.79 24.14 -20.45
C GLY A 298 -14.80 24.96 -21.28
N THR A 299 -14.47 26.16 -20.84
CA THR A 299 -13.56 27.09 -21.58
C THR A 299 -12.12 26.62 -21.70
N ALA A 300 -11.70 25.60 -20.95
CA ALA A 300 -10.36 25.02 -21.08
C ALA A 300 -10.20 24.10 -22.31
N ASP A 301 -11.30 23.65 -22.89
CA ASP A 301 -11.37 22.91 -24.15
C ASP A 301 -12.61 23.32 -24.95
N PRO A 302 -12.54 24.51 -25.61
CA PRO A 302 -13.70 25.09 -26.28
C PRO A 302 -14.23 24.30 -27.48
N LEU A 303 -13.42 23.37 -28.01
CA LEU A 303 -13.77 22.52 -29.16
C LEU A 303 -14.11 21.10 -28.76
N ASP A 304 -14.16 20.81 -27.44
CA ASP A 304 -14.49 19.49 -26.88
C ASP A 304 -13.67 18.33 -27.46
N GLN A 305 -12.38 18.58 -27.67
CA GLN A 305 -11.45 17.65 -28.34
C GLN A 305 -10.80 16.65 -27.39
N ARG A 306 -10.98 16.77 -26.06
CA ARG A 306 -10.28 15.94 -25.06
C ARG A 306 -11.23 15.26 -24.11
N SER A 307 -10.94 13.99 -23.84
CA SER A 307 -11.45 13.25 -22.71
C SER A 307 -10.31 12.82 -21.79
N SER A 308 -10.55 12.60 -20.52
CA SER A 308 -9.52 12.11 -19.59
C SER A 308 -10.08 11.13 -18.59
N VAL A 309 -9.25 10.15 -18.24
CA VAL A 309 -9.47 9.21 -17.16
C VAL A 309 -8.30 9.32 -16.19
N GLY A 310 -8.59 9.35 -14.92
CA GLY A 310 -7.58 9.45 -13.89
C GLY A 310 -8.03 8.84 -12.58
N TRP A 311 -7.09 8.71 -11.66
CA TRP A 311 -7.36 8.27 -10.30
C TRP A 311 -6.74 9.23 -9.29
N LYS A 312 -7.28 9.24 -8.10
CA LYS A 312 -6.67 9.89 -6.94
C LYS A 312 -6.97 9.09 -5.68
N ALA A 313 -6.02 9.10 -4.75
CA ALA A 313 -6.17 8.48 -3.44
C ALA A 313 -5.39 9.26 -2.39
N THR A 314 -5.79 9.16 -1.13
CA THR A 314 -5.03 9.66 0.01
C THR A 314 -4.47 8.49 0.78
N LYS A 315 -3.16 8.46 1.01
CA LYS A 315 -2.48 7.36 1.69
C LYS A 315 -1.30 7.83 2.49
N THR A 316 -1.03 7.16 3.60
CA THR A 316 0.24 7.20 4.31
C THR A 316 0.42 5.92 5.11
N ALA A 317 1.65 5.62 5.46
CA ALA A 317 2.01 4.55 6.39
C ALA A 317 3.07 5.04 7.37
N GLU A 318 3.15 4.41 8.54
CA GLU A 318 4.17 4.70 9.54
C GLU A 318 4.55 3.44 10.32
N LEU A 319 5.80 3.34 10.71
CA LEU A 319 6.28 2.28 11.59
C LEU A 319 5.84 2.55 13.03
N LEU A 320 4.98 1.69 13.57
CA LEU A 320 4.48 1.84 14.93
C LEU A 320 5.47 1.28 15.96
N ILE A 321 5.94 0.06 15.73
CA ILE A 321 6.91 -0.61 16.59
C ILE A 321 8.02 -1.18 15.71
N PRO A 322 9.12 -0.43 15.52
CA PRO A 322 10.21 -0.86 14.64
C PRO A 322 10.83 -2.22 15.02
N GLN A 323 10.74 -2.60 16.31
CA GLN A 323 11.27 -3.89 16.80
C GLN A 323 10.44 -5.10 16.29
N TYR A 324 9.15 -4.92 15.93
CA TYR A 324 8.29 -5.98 15.45
C TYR A 324 8.40 -6.23 13.95
N LEU A 325 9.26 -5.46 13.27
CA LEU A 325 9.60 -5.62 11.87
C LEU A 325 11.11 -5.82 11.73
N VAL A 326 11.52 -6.88 11.06
CA VAL A 326 12.91 -7.16 10.73
C VAL A 326 13.06 -7.14 9.21
N ARG A 327 13.97 -6.32 8.72
CA ARG A 327 14.37 -6.33 7.31
C ARG A 327 15.56 -7.28 7.17
N VAL A 328 15.39 -8.32 6.37
CA VAL A 328 16.46 -9.26 6.02
C VAL A 328 17.01 -8.88 4.65
N GLU A 329 18.28 -8.55 4.59
CA GLU A 329 18.97 -8.22 3.35
C GLU A 329 19.79 -9.40 2.87
N SER A 330 19.54 -9.83 1.64
CA SER A 330 20.18 -10.98 1.00
C SER A 330 20.50 -10.69 -0.46
N LYS A 331 21.38 -11.50 -1.04
CA LYS A 331 21.58 -11.56 -2.49
C LYS A 331 21.15 -12.91 -3.04
N SER A 332 20.80 -12.94 -4.32
CA SER A 332 20.56 -14.17 -5.07
C SER A 332 21.82 -14.55 -5.85
N ALA A 333 22.19 -15.81 -5.84
CA ALA A 333 23.33 -16.30 -6.64
C ALA A 333 23.09 -16.14 -8.14
N VAL A 334 21.83 -16.30 -8.57
CA VAL A 334 21.44 -16.31 -10.00
C VAL A 334 21.01 -14.95 -10.49
N PHE A 335 20.22 -14.22 -9.72
CA PHE A 335 19.47 -13.07 -10.21
C PHE A 335 20.02 -11.70 -9.77
N SER A 336 20.89 -11.63 -8.76
CA SER A 336 21.38 -10.33 -8.25
C SER A 336 22.11 -9.49 -9.30
N ALA A 337 22.77 -10.11 -10.29
CA ALA A 337 23.48 -9.39 -11.34
C ALA A 337 22.53 -8.70 -12.36
N THR A 338 21.32 -9.20 -12.50
CA THR A 338 20.32 -8.70 -13.48
C THR A 338 19.16 -7.95 -12.83
N ALA A 339 19.02 -8.03 -11.51
CA ALA A 339 17.95 -7.37 -10.77
C ALA A 339 18.16 -5.85 -10.72
N ALA A 340 17.23 -5.10 -11.31
CA ALA A 340 17.22 -3.65 -11.24
C ALA A 340 16.61 -3.18 -9.91
N ALA A 341 17.18 -2.13 -9.33
CA ALA A 341 16.62 -1.49 -8.15
C ALA A 341 15.24 -0.85 -8.45
N ASN A 342 14.31 -0.90 -7.48
CA ASN A 342 12.93 -0.44 -7.63
C ASN A 342 12.47 0.51 -6.51
#